data_21064c81a8741524834394e59ef30d96
#
_entry.id   21064c81a8741524834394e59ef30d96
#
_cell.length_a   1.000
_cell.length_b   1.000
_cell.length_c   1.000
_cell.angle_alpha   90.00
_cell.angle_beta   90.00
_cell.angle_gamma   90.00
#
_symmetry.space_group_name_H-M   'P 1'
#
loop_
_entity.id
_entity.type
_entity.pdbx_description
1 polymer ?
#
loop_
_entity_poly.entity_id
_entity_poly.type
_entity_poly.pdbx_seq_one_letter_code
_entity_poly.pdbx_strand_id
1 'polypeptide(L)'
;MSQPDYHLIGTYTRYSSWTARVETVLEYFQIPYTKEFLPLDQARTHSPSAQFPLLQCHSLGITLNDSLSIVEFLADQNPHLHLWPSDPALRALARSATAEMHSSFATIRSTFHTNFVARYTGDIPITENAKREIKRILTIWDDARRVTNERVAEDQDEGFLFGRFSIADAWFWPVLWRFRTYNLPLDDATSEALEWMEKMWSDPRIKKLVHGYYRQAEDPKTRIEKYEGLFAEEGVVYGTFPEDWVFTVPTGSA
;
A
#
# COMPACT_ATOMS: atom_id res chain seq x y z
N MET A 1 7.88 24.15 -19.09
CA MET A 1 8.46 22.93 -18.47
C MET A 1 8.16 21.77 -19.40
N SER A 2 9.12 20.89 -19.68
CA SER A 2 8.90 19.68 -20.48
C SER A 2 7.91 18.78 -19.76
N GLN A 3 7.08 18.06 -20.53
CA GLN A 3 6.16 17.06 -19.97
C GLN A 3 6.98 15.96 -19.27
N PRO A 4 6.54 15.45 -18.08
CA PRO A 4 7.18 14.30 -17.46
C PRO A 4 7.24 13.09 -18.38
N ASP A 5 8.29 12.27 -18.22
CA ASP A 5 8.49 11.08 -19.05
C ASP A 5 7.51 9.94 -18.73
N TYR A 6 7.01 9.91 -17.49
CA TYR A 6 6.09 8.86 -17.03
C TYR A 6 4.64 9.34 -17.01
N HIS A 7 3.74 8.47 -17.47
CA HIS A 7 2.30 8.65 -17.35
C HIS A 7 1.66 7.41 -16.72
N LEU A 8 1.13 7.59 -15.51
CA LEU A 8 0.45 6.54 -14.75
C LEU A 8 -1.04 6.53 -15.11
N ILE A 9 -1.51 5.38 -15.62
CA ILE A 9 -2.94 5.15 -15.86
C ILE A 9 -3.41 4.12 -14.83
N GLY A 10 -4.43 4.45 -14.09
CA GLY A 10 -4.96 3.60 -13.03
C GLY A 10 -6.44 3.76 -12.80
N THR A 11 -6.95 3.11 -11.77
CA THR A 11 -8.25 3.47 -11.20
C THR A 11 -8.03 4.17 -9.86
N TYR A 12 -9.09 4.79 -9.34
CA TYR A 12 -9.01 5.61 -8.12
C TYR A 12 -8.27 4.89 -6.99
N THR A 13 -7.19 5.50 -6.52
CA THR A 13 -6.25 4.89 -5.57
C THR A 13 -6.88 4.58 -4.22
N ARG A 14 -7.93 5.30 -3.84
CA ARG A 14 -8.70 4.95 -2.63
C ARG A 14 -9.36 3.56 -2.69
N TYR A 15 -9.58 3.00 -3.87
CA TYR A 15 -10.14 1.67 -4.08
C TYR A 15 -9.16 0.68 -4.70
N SER A 16 -8.07 1.16 -5.30
CA SER A 16 -7.10 0.30 -5.99
C SER A 16 -5.79 0.22 -5.24
N SER A 17 -5.60 -0.86 -4.50
CA SER A 17 -4.33 -1.13 -3.84
C SER A 17 -3.15 -1.27 -4.82
N TRP A 18 -3.39 -1.77 -6.02
CA TRP A 18 -2.34 -1.94 -7.02
C TRP A 18 -1.88 -0.61 -7.61
N THR A 19 -2.81 0.27 -7.97
CA THR A 19 -2.48 1.63 -8.43
C THR A 19 -1.84 2.44 -7.29
N ALA A 20 -2.34 2.32 -6.07
CA ALA A 20 -1.82 3.03 -4.90
C ALA A 20 -0.35 2.67 -4.61
N ARG A 21 0.08 1.41 -4.81
CA ARG A 21 1.48 1.01 -4.63
C ARG A 21 2.43 1.77 -5.55
N VAL A 22 2.08 1.85 -6.83
CA VAL A 22 2.89 2.56 -7.83
C VAL A 22 2.86 4.08 -7.57
N GLU A 23 1.67 4.63 -7.31
CA GLU A 23 1.53 6.06 -6.97
C GLU A 23 2.35 6.41 -5.72
N THR A 24 2.35 5.56 -4.69
CA THR A 24 3.14 5.77 -3.47
C THR A 24 4.64 5.84 -3.76
N VAL A 25 5.16 4.97 -4.62
CA VAL A 25 6.58 5.01 -5.03
C VAL A 25 6.88 6.31 -5.76
N LEU A 26 6.09 6.67 -6.77
CA LEU A 26 6.29 7.88 -7.56
C LEU A 26 6.26 9.15 -6.69
N GLU A 27 5.27 9.28 -5.82
CA GLU A 27 5.09 10.44 -4.94
C GLU A 27 6.16 10.50 -3.83
N TYR A 28 6.45 9.37 -3.18
CA TYR A 28 7.42 9.35 -2.07
C TYR A 28 8.83 9.72 -2.54
N PHE A 29 9.27 9.15 -3.66
CA PHE A 29 10.58 9.43 -4.25
C PHE A 29 10.60 10.67 -5.16
N GLN A 30 9.47 11.37 -5.28
CA GLN A 30 9.33 12.58 -6.10
C GLN A 30 9.75 12.36 -7.57
N ILE A 31 9.46 11.19 -8.10
CA ILE A 31 9.68 10.87 -9.53
C ILE A 31 8.63 11.63 -10.33
N PRO A 32 9.02 12.50 -11.28
CA PRO A 32 8.07 13.28 -12.05
C PRO A 32 7.19 12.42 -12.94
N TYR A 33 5.86 12.58 -12.84
CA TYR A 33 4.90 11.85 -13.66
C TYR A 33 3.61 12.66 -13.86
N THR A 34 2.82 12.25 -14.85
CA THR A 34 1.41 12.62 -14.99
C THR A 34 0.53 11.44 -14.65
N LYS A 35 -0.73 11.66 -14.30
CA LYS A 35 -1.64 10.57 -13.96
C LYS A 35 -3.03 10.76 -14.53
N GLU A 36 -3.67 9.64 -14.86
CA GLU A 36 -5.07 9.54 -15.25
C GLU A 36 -5.74 8.41 -14.48
N PHE A 37 -6.86 8.71 -13.81
CA PHE A 37 -7.65 7.70 -13.13
C PHE A 37 -8.96 7.45 -13.86
N LEU A 38 -9.16 6.19 -14.23
CA LEU A 38 -10.31 5.71 -14.99
C LEU A 38 -11.21 4.83 -14.12
N PRO A 39 -12.51 4.76 -14.45
CA PRO A 39 -13.40 3.73 -13.91
C PRO A 39 -12.86 2.32 -14.17
N LEU A 40 -13.06 1.40 -13.23
CA LEU A 40 -12.47 0.05 -13.29
C LEU A 40 -12.93 -0.76 -14.53
N ASP A 41 -14.14 -0.55 -15.02
CA ASP A 41 -14.68 -1.20 -16.21
C ASP A 41 -13.94 -0.83 -17.50
N GLN A 42 -13.29 0.33 -17.52
CA GLN A 42 -12.44 0.77 -18.65
C GLN A 42 -11.08 0.05 -18.72
N ALA A 43 -10.68 -0.68 -17.67
CA ALA A 43 -9.41 -1.42 -17.68
C ALA A 43 -9.28 -2.37 -18.87
N ARG A 44 -10.40 -2.99 -19.31
CA ARG A 44 -10.40 -3.92 -20.43
C ARG A 44 -10.04 -3.29 -21.78
N THR A 45 -10.26 -2.01 -21.93
CA THR A 45 -9.98 -1.28 -23.18
C THR A 45 -8.60 -0.63 -23.18
N HIS A 46 -8.00 -0.39 -22.01
CA HIS A 46 -6.72 0.30 -21.86
C HIS A 46 -5.56 -0.64 -21.55
N SER A 47 -5.83 -1.82 -21.00
CA SER A 47 -4.79 -2.74 -20.52
C SER A 47 -4.84 -4.11 -21.22
N PRO A 48 -3.70 -4.63 -21.69
CA PRO A 48 -3.62 -5.99 -22.23
C PRO A 48 -4.03 -7.09 -21.24
N SER A 49 -3.80 -6.85 -19.95
CA SER A 49 -4.19 -7.74 -18.85
C SER A 49 -5.60 -7.50 -18.32
N ALA A 50 -6.32 -6.52 -18.87
CA ALA A 50 -7.60 -6.02 -18.34
C ALA A 50 -7.52 -5.56 -16.87
N GLN A 51 -6.32 -5.15 -16.40
CA GLN A 51 -6.04 -4.71 -15.04
C GLN A 51 -5.25 -3.41 -15.03
N PHE A 52 -5.35 -2.66 -13.93
CA PHE A 52 -4.55 -1.49 -13.61
C PHE A 52 -3.56 -1.80 -12.46
N PRO A 53 -2.45 -1.04 -12.33
CA PRO A 53 -2.04 0.15 -13.12
C PRO A 53 -1.33 -0.18 -14.43
N LEU A 54 -1.22 0.85 -15.30
CA LEU A 54 -0.29 0.90 -16.42
C LEU A 54 0.68 2.06 -16.21
N LEU A 55 1.92 1.92 -16.63
CA LEU A 55 2.89 3.02 -16.71
C LEU A 55 3.37 3.14 -18.15
N GLN A 56 3.16 4.30 -18.75
CA GLN A 56 3.76 4.66 -20.03
C GLN A 56 5.09 5.38 -19.77
N CYS A 57 6.14 4.98 -20.48
CA CYS A 57 7.40 5.69 -20.55
C CYS A 57 7.57 6.25 -21.96
N HIS A 58 7.48 7.58 -22.08
CA HIS A 58 7.45 8.25 -23.38
C HIS A 58 8.79 8.16 -24.10
N SER A 59 9.92 8.33 -23.40
CA SER A 59 11.27 8.29 -23.98
C SER A 59 11.63 6.92 -24.57
N LEU A 60 11.10 5.84 -23.98
CA LEU A 60 11.33 4.48 -24.46
C LEU A 60 10.20 3.96 -25.38
N GLY A 61 9.08 4.68 -25.47
CA GLY A 61 7.92 4.27 -26.26
C GLY A 61 7.28 2.96 -25.81
N ILE A 62 7.31 2.66 -24.48
CA ILE A 62 6.78 1.43 -23.91
C ILE A 62 5.63 1.70 -22.94
N THR A 63 4.77 0.70 -22.78
CA THR A 63 3.74 0.66 -21.74
C THR A 63 3.92 -0.62 -20.93
N LEU A 64 4.09 -0.45 -19.62
CA LEU A 64 4.20 -1.54 -18.67
C LEU A 64 2.85 -1.78 -18.00
N ASN A 65 2.49 -3.02 -17.81
CA ASN A 65 1.39 -3.48 -16.97
C ASN A 65 1.95 -4.41 -15.88
N ASP A 66 1.25 -4.54 -14.77
CA ASP A 66 1.70 -5.15 -13.53
C ASP A 66 2.51 -4.20 -12.63
N SER A 67 1.97 -4.02 -11.42
CA SER A 67 2.53 -3.06 -10.46
C SER A 67 3.94 -3.39 -10.00
N LEU A 68 4.30 -4.68 -9.87
CA LEU A 68 5.65 -5.09 -9.46
C LEU A 68 6.67 -4.83 -10.56
N SER A 69 6.33 -5.18 -11.80
CA SER A 69 7.14 -4.87 -12.98
C SER A 69 7.40 -3.37 -13.12
N ILE A 70 6.36 -2.56 -12.90
CA ILE A 70 6.46 -1.09 -12.97
C ILE A 70 7.46 -0.55 -11.93
N VAL A 71 7.37 -0.98 -10.67
CA VAL A 71 8.26 -0.43 -9.63
C VAL A 71 9.70 -0.95 -9.75
N GLU A 72 9.92 -2.17 -10.26
CA GLU A 72 11.27 -2.65 -10.61
C GLU A 72 11.86 -1.82 -11.76
N PHE A 73 11.08 -1.56 -12.81
CA PHE A 73 11.50 -0.67 -13.88
C PHE A 73 11.86 0.74 -13.35
N LEU A 74 11.03 1.31 -12.48
CA LEU A 74 11.33 2.61 -11.87
C LEU A 74 12.61 2.58 -11.03
N ALA A 75 12.89 1.47 -10.34
CA ALA A 75 14.13 1.29 -9.58
C ALA A 75 15.36 1.25 -10.50
N ASP A 76 15.28 0.54 -11.62
CA ASP A 76 16.36 0.46 -12.60
C ASP A 76 16.61 1.80 -13.30
N GLN A 77 15.55 2.57 -13.59
CA GLN A 77 15.68 3.88 -14.24
C GLN A 77 16.15 5.00 -13.28
N ASN A 78 16.03 4.80 -11.97
CA ASN A 78 16.36 5.81 -10.95
C ASN A 78 17.32 5.24 -9.89
N PRO A 79 18.50 4.70 -10.24
CA PRO A 79 19.39 4.02 -9.30
C PRO A 79 19.90 4.92 -8.17
N HIS A 80 19.95 6.23 -8.39
CA HIS A 80 20.37 7.22 -7.41
C HIS A 80 19.35 7.48 -6.28
N LEU A 81 18.10 7.08 -6.46
CA LEU A 81 17.03 7.27 -5.45
C LEU A 81 16.95 6.14 -4.43
N HIS A 82 17.67 5.03 -4.65
CA HIS A 82 17.67 3.88 -3.75
C HIS A 82 16.26 3.37 -3.39
N LEU A 83 15.43 3.07 -4.42
CA LEU A 83 14.07 2.56 -4.22
C LEU A 83 14.05 1.21 -3.46
N TRP A 84 15.15 0.49 -3.45
CA TRP A 84 15.42 -0.68 -2.63
C TRP A 84 16.54 -0.40 -1.61
N PRO A 85 16.60 -1.16 -0.48
CA PRO A 85 17.69 -1.04 0.48
C PRO A 85 19.07 -1.16 -0.16
N SER A 86 20.04 -0.37 0.33
CA SER A 86 21.42 -0.41 -0.18
C SER A 86 22.16 -1.67 0.28
N ASP A 87 21.90 -2.16 1.51
CA ASP A 87 22.44 -3.42 2.01
C ASP A 87 21.91 -4.59 1.17
N PRO A 88 22.78 -5.45 0.61
CA PRO A 88 22.35 -6.53 -0.27
C PRO A 88 21.43 -7.57 0.38
N ALA A 89 21.61 -7.85 1.68
CA ALA A 89 20.79 -8.81 2.40
C ALA A 89 19.40 -8.22 2.69
N LEU A 90 19.33 -6.97 3.17
CA LEU A 90 18.06 -6.28 3.37
C LEU A 90 17.30 -6.10 2.04
N ARG A 91 18.00 -5.79 0.95
CA ARG A 91 17.40 -5.71 -0.38
C ARG A 91 16.80 -7.04 -0.84
N ALA A 92 17.49 -8.15 -0.60
CA ALA A 92 16.99 -9.48 -0.93
C ALA A 92 15.73 -9.82 -0.11
N LEU A 93 15.73 -9.52 1.20
CA LEU A 93 14.59 -9.73 2.08
C LEU A 93 13.40 -8.82 1.72
N ALA A 94 13.67 -7.55 1.41
CA ALA A 94 12.66 -6.60 0.96
C ALA A 94 11.95 -7.07 -0.32
N ARG A 95 12.71 -7.54 -1.31
CA ARG A 95 12.16 -8.14 -2.53
C ARG A 95 11.37 -9.42 -2.25
N SER A 96 11.86 -10.27 -1.36
CA SER A 96 11.15 -11.49 -0.95
C SER A 96 9.79 -11.18 -0.32
N ALA A 97 9.76 -10.26 0.66
CA ALA A 97 8.52 -9.83 1.32
C ALA A 97 7.53 -9.19 0.32
N THR A 98 8.05 -8.36 -0.59
CA THR A 98 7.26 -7.73 -1.66
C THR A 98 6.67 -8.77 -2.61
N ALA A 99 7.46 -9.75 -3.04
CA ALA A 99 7.01 -10.82 -3.93
C ALA A 99 5.98 -11.74 -3.25
N GLU A 100 6.16 -12.06 -1.96
CA GLU A 100 5.17 -12.81 -1.18
C GLU A 100 3.84 -12.05 -1.10
N MET A 101 3.86 -10.74 -0.84
CA MET A 101 2.64 -9.92 -0.83
C MET A 101 2.00 -9.83 -2.21
N HIS A 102 2.79 -9.80 -3.28
CA HIS A 102 2.28 -9.74 -4.65
C HIS A 102 1.52 -11.01 -5.05
N SER A 103 2.06 -12.17 -4.74
CA SER A 103 1.55 -13.47 -5.19
C SER A 103 0.58 -14.15 -4.21
N SER A 104 0.60 -13.78 -2.93
CA SER A 104 -0.11 -14.47 -1.85
C SER A 104 -1.22 -13.63 -1.22
N PHE A 105 -1.70 -14.03 -0.03
CA PHE A 105 -2.72 -13.32 0.77
C PHE A 105 -4.05 -13.13 0.04
N ALA A 106 -4.47 -14.18 -0.69
CA ALA A 106 -5.67 -14.15 -1.51
C ALA A 106 -6.94 -13.89 -0.69
N THR A 107 -7.02 -14.45 0.53
CA THR A 107 -8.18 -14.27 1.43
C THR A 107 -8.30 -12.83 1.89
N ILE A 108 -7.21 -12.24 2.39
CA ILE A 108 -7.20 -10.82 2.80
C ILE A 108 -7.59 -9.91 1.65
N ARG A 109 -7.04 -10.14 0.46
CA ARG A 109 -7.26 -9.28 -0.70
C ARG A 109 -8.67 -9.38 -1.27
N SER A 110 -9.28 -10.56 -1.22
CA SER A 110 -10.63 -10.80 -1.76
C SER A 110 -11.74 -10.51 -0.76
N THR A 111 -11.48 -10.67 0.54
CA THR A 111 -12.48 -10.43 1.59
C THR A 111 -12.50 -8.96 2.02
N PHE A 112 -11.33 -8.40 2.28
CA PHE A 112 -11.19 -7.03 2.77
C PHE A 112 -10.75 -6.11 1.63
N HIS A 113 -11.70 -5.69 0.81
CA HIS A 113 -11.43 -4.83 -0.35
C HIS A 113 -10.81 -3.49 0.07
N THR A 114 -10.02 -2.91 -0.80
CA THR A 114 -9.43 -1.59 -0.55
C THR A 114 -10.51 -0.52 -0.63
N ASN A 115 -10.68 0.21 0.47
CA ASN A 115 -11.39 1.48 0.52
C ASN A 115 -10.70 2.34 1.59
N PHE A 116 -9.82 3.21 1.15
CA PHE A 116 -8.92 3.92 2.07
C PHE A 116 -9.67 4.75 3.12
N VAL A 117 -10.73 5.44 2.74
CA VAL A 117 -11.45 6.33 3.65
C VAL A 117 -12.45 5.59 4.54
N ALA A 118 -12.77 4.33 4.23
CA ALA A 118 -13.82 3.58 4.89
C ALA A 118 -13.48 3.19 6.33
N ARG A 119 -14.53 3.13 7.15
CA ARG A 119 -14.57 2.51 8.46
C ARG A 119 -15.76 1.55 8.49
N TYR A 120 -15.48 0.27 8.65
CA TYR A 120 -16.53 -0.73 8.87
C TYR A 120 -16.58 -1.08 10.35
N THR A 121 -17.77 -1.06 10.94
CA THR A 121 -18.00 -1.32 12.37
C THR A 121 -19.08 -2.37 12.55
N GLY A 122 -18.85 -3.31 13.47
CA GLY A 122 -19.71 -4.47 13.72
C GLY A 122 -18.90 -5.76 13.72
N ASP A 123 -19.58 -6.89 13.68
CA ASP A 123 -18.96 -8.21 13.68
C ASP A 123 -18.49 -8.59 12.27
N ILE A 124 -17.35 -8.04 11.87
CA ILE A 124 -16.76 -8.34 10.57
C ILE A 124 -16.28 -9.79 10.56
N PRO A 125 -16.73 -10.64 9.61
CA PRO A 125 -16.38 -12.05 9.59
C PRO A 125 -14.90 -12.25 9.23
N ILE A 126 -14.11 -12.73 10.19
CA ILE A 126 -12.69 -13.05 9.99
C ILE A 126 -12.51 -14.56 10.02
N THR A 127 -12.38 -15.17 8.85
CA THR A 127 -12.20 -16.62 8.71
C THR A 127 -10.85 -17.10 9.25
N GLU A 128 -10.71 -18.40 9.54
CA GLU A 128 -9.42 -18.97 9.97
C GLU A 128 -8.31 -18.78 8.91
N ASN A 129 -8.65 -18.77 7.62
CA ASN A 129 -7.70 -18.44 6.56
C ASN A 129 -7.25 -16.99 6.67
N ALA A 130 -8.18 -16.06 6.89
CA ALA A 130 -7.85 -14.65 7.07
C ALA A 130 -6.96 -14.45 8.32
N LYS A 131 -7.25 -15.10 9.44
CA LYS A 131 -6.42 -15.03 10.66
C LYS A 131 -4.98 -15.49 10.38
N ARG A 132 -4.81 -16.62 9.66
CA ARG A 132 -3.46 -17.10 9.27
C ARG A 132 -2.72 -16.10 8.39
N GLU A 133 -3.41 -15.50 7.42
CA GLU A 133 -2.80 -14.50 6.55
C GLU A 133 -2.47 -13.21 7.31
N ILE A 134 -3.32 -12.76 8.23
CA ILE A 134 -3.07 -11.61 9.13
C ILE A 134 -1.80 -11.87 9.95
N LYS A 135 -1.74 -13.01 10.64
CA LYS A 135 -0.57 -13.38 11.43
C LYS A 135 0.71 -13.41 10.58
N ARG A 136 0.66 -13.98 9.36
CA ARG A 136 1.82 -13.98 8.46
C ARG A 136 2.26 -12.58 8.08
N ILE A 137 1.33 -11.68 7.79
CA ILE A 137 1.63 -10.27 7.47
C ILE A 137 2.35 -9.60 8.66
N LEU A 138 1.83 -9.74 9.88
CA LEU A 138 2.45 -9.20 11.09
C LEU A 138 3.85 -9.77 11.31
N THR A 139 4.04 -11.09 11.10
CA THR A 139 5.36 -11.73 11.16
C THR A 139 6.34 -11.16 10.12
N ILE A 140 5.88 -10.84 8.91
CA ILE A 140 6.74 -10.23 7.89
C ILE A 140 7.23 -8.86 8.35
N TRP A 141 6.36 -8.04 8.94
CA TRP A 141 6.73 -6.72 9.43
C TRP A 141 7.69 -6.81 10.62
N ASP A 142 7.43 -7.74 11.56
CA ASP A 142 8.32 -8.03 12.68
C ASP A 142 9.71 -8.48 12.20
N ASP A 143 9.78 -9.52 11.39
CA ASP A 143 11.05 -10.06 10.86
C ASP A 143 11.85 -8.97 10.11
N ALA A 144 11.16 -8.15 9.30
CA ALA A 144 11.79 -7.06 8.56
C ALA A 144 12.43 -6.04 9.52
N ARG A 145 11.72 -5.60 10.54
CA ARG A 145 12.24 -4.63 11.53
C ARG A 145 13.35 -5.23 12.38
N ARG A 146 13.16 -6.46 12.87
CA ARG A 146 14.16 -7.16 13.68
C ARG A 146 15.50 -7.31 12.93
N VAL A 147 15.47 -7.79 11.68
CA VAL A 147 16.69 -7.92 10.87
C VAL A 147 17.30 -6.55 10.55
N THR A 148 16.48 -5.53 10.39
CA THR A 148 16.97 -4.16 10.17
C THR A 148 17.69 -3.63 11.40
N ASN A 149 17.14 -3.80 12.60
CA ASN A 149 17.77 -3.39 13.85
C ASN A 149 19.12 -4.09 14.10
N GLU A 150 19.30 -5.32 13.58
CA GLU A 150 20.57 -6.06 13.67
C GLU A 150 21.65 -5.56 12.68
N ARG A 151 21.25 -4.89 11.57
CA ARG A 151 22.13 -4.61 10.42
C ARG A 151 22.34 -3.14 10.13
N VAL A 152 21.44 -2.29 10.55
CA VAL A 152 21.47 -0.85 10.29
C VAL A 152 21.79 -0.12 11.60
N ALA A 153 22.74 0.80 11.56
CA ALA A 153 23.03 1.64 12.72
C ALA A 153 21.81 2.52 13.06
N GLU A 154 21.56 2.76 14.34
CA GLU A 154 20.40 3.47 14.84
C GLU A 154 20.24 4.87 14.22
N ASP A 155 21.34 5.57 13.97
CA ASP A 155 21.37 6.90 13.34
C ASP A 155 21.07 6.88 11.83
N GLN A 156 21.03 5.69 11.22
CA GLN A 156 20.72 5.47 9.80
C GLN A 156 19.35 4.82 9.57
N ASP A 157 18.74 4.31 10.62
CA ASP A 157 17.41 3.71 10.59
C ASP A 157 16.33 4.78 10.75
N GLU A 158 15.53 4.96 9.70
CA GLU A 158 14.40 5.90 9.70
C GLU A 158 13.09 5.29 10.23
N GLY A 159 13.10 4.01 10.68
CA GLY A 159 11.94 3.30 11.23
C GLY A 159 11.03 2.65 10.17
N PHE A 160 11.44 2.56 8.91
CA PHE A 160 10.74 1.81 7.87
C PHE A 160 11.15 0.33 7.87
N LEU A 161 10.42 -0.54 7.16
CA LEU A 161 10.62 -2.00 7.21
C LEU A 161 12.09 -2.42 7.09
N PHE A 162 12.83 -1.78 6.20
CA PHE A 162 14.22 -2.10 5.92
C PHE A 162 15.15 -0.88 6.07
N GLY A 163 14.91 -0.07 7.09
CA GLY A 163 15.69 1.10 7.46
C GLY A 163 15.10 2.39 6.91
N ARG A 164 15.33 2.68 5.65
CA ARG A 164 14.73 3.80 4.93
C ARG A 164 13.51 3.35 4.15
N PHE A 165 12.61 4.31 3.85
CA PHE A 165 11.46 4.03 3.00
C PHE A 165 11.90 3.40 1.67
N SER A 166 11.22 2.34 1.28
CA SER A 166 11.51 1.56 0.09
C SER A 166 10.22 1.10 -0.61
N ILE A 167 10.38 0.41 -1.74
CA ILE A 167 9.27 -0.26 -2.42
C ILE A 167 8.53 -1.22 -1.48
N ALA A 168 9.22 -1.87 -0.53
CA ALA A 168 8.57 -2.76 0.43
C ALA A 168 7.52 -2.03 1.30
N ASP A 169 7.82 -0.83 1.78
CA ASP A 169 6.89 0.00 2.56
C ASP A 169 5.69 0.43 1.71
N ALA A 170 5.94 0.88 0.48
CA ALA A 170 4.88 1.21 -0.48
C ALA A 170 3.99 -0.01 -0.79
N TRP A 171 4.58 -1.23 -0.78
CA TRP A 171 3.87 -2.47 -1.05
C TRP A 171 2.92 -2.87 0.06
N PHE A 172 3.35 -2.70 1.30
CA PHE A 172 2.54 -3.00 2.47
C PHE A 172 1.61 -1.85 2.88
N TRP A 173 1.78 -0.63 2.36
CA TRP A 173 0.92 0.50 2.66
C TRP A 173 -0.59 0.21 2.46
N PRO A 174 -1.05 -0.32 1.30
CA PRO A 174 -2.45 -0.68 1.16
C PRO A 174 -2.90 -1.86 2.03
N VAL A 175 -1.98 -2.68 2.52
CA VAL A 175 -2.28 -3.76 3.47
C VAL A 175 -2.54 -3.16 4.84
N LEU A 176 -1.68 -2.23 5.26
CA LEU A 176 -1.82 -1.50 6.52
C LEU A 176 -3.16 -0.76 6.61
N TRP A 177 -3.67 -0.20 5.51
CA TRP A 177 -5.01 0.41 5.50
C TRP A 177 -6.10 -0.56 5.96
N ARG A 178 -6.02 -1.82 5.56
CA ARG A 178 -7.01 -2.84 5.90
C ARG A 178 -7.11 -3.07 7.39
N PHE A 179 -5.98 -3.03 8.09
CA PHE A 179 -5.98 -3.14 9.55
C PHE A 179 -6.81 -2.03 10.19
N ARG A 180 -6.68 -0.79 9.74
CA ARG A 180 -7.51 0.32 10.19
C ARG A 180 -8.97 0.18 9.72
N THR A 181 -9.15 -0.04 8.42
CA THR A 181 -10.46 0.02 7.74
C THR A 181 -11.44 -1.02 8.30
N TYR A 182 -10.95 -2.20 8.63
CA TYR A 182 -11.73 -3.34 9.10
C TYR A 182 -11.47 -3.71 10.56
N ASN A 183 -10.69 -2.89 11.27
CA ASN A 183 -10.25 -3.19 12.64
C ASN A 183 -9.71 -4.63 12.76
N LEU A 184 -8.80 -5.02 11.85
CA LEU A 184 -8.21 -6.36 11.87
C LEU A 184 -7.38 -6.56 13.13
N PRO A 185 -7.35 -7.80 13.71
CA PRO A 185 -6.68 -8.07 14.97
C PRO A 185 -5.17 -7.83 14.89
N LEU A 186 -4.63 -7.26 15.97
CA LEU A 186 -3.21 -6.97 16.17
C LEU A 186 -2.60 -7.79 17.31
N ASP A 187 -3.29 -8.84 17.77
CA ASP A 187 -2.87 -9.65 18.94
C ASP A 187 -1.51 -10.34 18.72
N ASP A 188 -1.16 -10.64 17.48
CA ASP A 188 0.13 -11.23 17.11
C ASP A 188 1.18 -10.14 16.70
N ALA A 189 0.89 -8.85 16.82
CA ALA A 189 1.83 -7.80 16.46
C ALA A 189 2.85 -7.57 17.57
N THR A 190 4.12 -7.50 17.20
CA THR A 190 5.21 -7.12 18.12
C THR A 190 5.32 -5.59 18.22
N SER A 191 6.13 -5.11 19.18
CA SER A 191 6.48 -3.70 19.31
C SER A 191 7.06 -3.15 18.01
N GLU A 192 7.96 -3.90 17.37
CA GLU A 192 8.64 -3.52 16.12
C GLU A 192 7.66 -3.36 14.95
N ALA A 193 6.70 -4.27 14.82
CA ALA A 193 5.66 -4.17 13.80
C ALA A 193 4.73 -2.96 14.06
N LEU A 194 4.37 -2.70 15.32
CA LEU A 194 3.52 -1.58 15.72
C LEU A 194 4.22 -0.23 15.53
N GLU A 195 5.52 -0.14 15.83
CA GLU A 195 6.34 1.05 15.59
C GLU A 195 6.42 1.38 14.10
N TRP A 196 6.59 0.36 13.23
CA TRP A 196 6.52 0.57 11.78
C TRP A 196 5.14 1.06 11.34
N MET A 197 4.07 0.51 11.88
CA MET A 197 2.71 0.98 11.57
C MET A 197 2.55 2.46 11.94
N GLU A 198 3.01 2.86 13.14
CA GLU A 198 2.98 4.26 13.59
C GLU A 198 3.85 5.15 12.69
N LYS A 199 5.05 4.70 12.34
CA LYS A 199 5.94 5.39 11.40
C LYS A 199 5.28 5.67 10.07
N MET A 200 4.64 4.67 9.46
CA MET A 200 3.93 4.82 8.20
C MET A 200 2.80 5.85 8.29
N TRP A 201 1.98 5.78 9.35
CA TRP A 201 0.86 6.71 9.54
C TRP A 201 1.29 8.13 9.92
N SER A 202 2.46 8.30 10.54
CA SER A 202 2.99 9.61 10.96
C SER A 202 3.82 10.32 9.89
N ASP A 203 4.33 9.59 8.87
CA ASP A 203 5.23 10.15 7.87
C ASP A 203 4.56 11.27 7.05
N PRO A 204 5.19 12.46 6.90
CA PRO A 204 4.58 13.60 6.22
C PRO A 204 4.30 13.38 4.72
N ARG A 205 5.12 12.56 4.03
CA ARG A 205 4.91 12.26 2.60
C ARG A 205 3.74 11.31 2.42
N ILE A 206 3.59 10.35 3.33
CA ILE A 206 2.43 9.45 3.35
C ILE A 206 1.16 10.23 3.70
N LYS A 207 1.18 11.15 4.67
CA LYS A 207 0.03 12.04 4.97
C LYS A 207 -0.41 12.86 3.76
N LYS A 208 0.52 13.32 2.94
CA LYS A 208 0.19 14.02 1.68
C LYS A 208 -0.57 13.11 0.71
N LEU A 209 -0.18 11.83 0.59
CA LEU A 209 -0.93 10.84 -0.20
C LEU A 209 -2.34 10.62 0.35
N VAL A 210 -2.45 10.48 1.68
CA VAL A 210 -3.75 10.33 2.38
C VAL A 210 -4.70 11.46 2.00
N HIS A 211 -4.23 12.72 2.04
CA HIS A 211 -5.02 13.87 1.59
C HIS A 211 -5.58 13.67 0.17
N GLY A 212 -4.78 13.14 -0.75
CA GLY A 212 -5.21 12.83 -2.12
C GLY A 212 -6.37 11.83 -2.19
N TYR A 213 -6.40 10.82 -1.31
CA TYR A 213 -7.49 9.84 -1.26
C TYR A 213 -8.80 10.45 -0.75
N TYR A 214 -8.74 11.36 0.22
CA TYR A 214 -9.91 12.10 0.69
C TYR A 214 -10.44 13.05 -0.39
N ARG A 215 -9.56 13.72 -1.15
CA ARG A 215 -9.99 14.53 -2.32
C ARG A 215 -10.71 13.70 -3.37
N GLN A 216 -10.25 12.47 -3.64
CA GLN A 216 -10.99 11.56 -4.52
C GLN A 216 -12.38 11.22 -3.96
N ALA A 217 -12.53 11.11 -2.65
CA ALA A 217 -13.80 10.77 -2.02
C ALA A 217 -14.84 11.89 -2.07
N GLU A 218 -14.42 13.13 -2.27
CA GLU A 218 -15.31 14.29 -2.42
C GLU A 218 -16.08 14.30 -3.75
N ASP A 219 -15.52 13.63 -4.79
CA ASP A 219 -16.23 13.49 -6.07
C ASP A 219 -17.12 12.25 -6.07
N PRO A 220 -18.47 12.39 -6.05
CA PRO A 220 -19.39 11.27 -6.06
C PRO A 220 -19.21 10.32 -7.26
N LYS A 221 -18.67 10.81 -8.38
CA LYS A 221 -18.43 9.99 -9.58
C LYS A 221 -17.37 8.93 -9.37
N THR A 222 -16.49 9.10 -8.36
CA THR A 222 -15.47 8.11 -8.01
C THR A 222 -16.00 7.00 -7.12
N ARG A 223 -17.25 7.10 -6.63
CA ARG A 223 -17.84 6.17 -5.69
C ARG A 223 -18.08 4.80 -6.31
N ILE A 224 -17.72 3.74 -5.59
CA ILE A 224 -18.02 2.34 -5.93
C ILE A 224 -18.89 1.76 -4.82
N GLU A 225 -20.21 1.81 -5.03
CA GLU A 225 -21.19 1.45 -4.01
C GLU A 225 -21.03 0.05 -3.44
N LYS A 226 -20.70 -0.95 -4.29
CA LYS A 226 -20.48 -2.31 -3.83
C LYS A 226 -19.37 -2.45 -2.77
N TYR A 227 -18.39 -1.51 -2.74
CA TYR A 227 -17.32 -1.51 -1.74
C TYR A 227 -17.72 -0.75 -0.48
N GLU A 228 -18.76 0.05 -0.51
CA GLU A 228 -19.27 0.74 0.68
C GLU A 228 -20.30 -0.12 1.42
N GLY A 229 -20.99 -1.01 0.74
CA GLY A 229 -21.95 -1.95 1.31
C GLY A 229 -21.36 -3.33 1.71
N LEU A 230 -20.04 -3.46 1.83
CA LEU A 230 -19.43 -4.72 2.24
C LEU A 230 -19.94 -5.16 3.63
N PHE A 231 -20.31 -6.43 3.75
CA PHE A 231 -20.83 -7.06 4.98
C PHE A 231 -22.12 -6.42 5.53
N ALA A 232 -22.91 -5.72 4.71
CA ALA A 232 -24.16 -5.13 5.16
C ALA A 232 -25.20 -6.20 5.58
N GLU A 233 -25.16 -7.39 4.96
CA GLU A 233 -26.00 -8.54 5.33
C GLU A 233 -25.63 -9.11 6.71
N GLU A 234 -24.39 -8.95 7.16
CA GLU A 234 -23.91 -9.33 8.48
C GLU A 234 -24.13 -8.23 9.54
N GLY A 235 -24.83 -7.17 9.19
CA GLY A 235 -25.12 -6.06 10.09
C GLY A 235 -23.93 -5.09 10.31
N VAL A 236 -22.90 -5.17 9.48
CA VAL A 236 -21.76 -4.25 9.53
C VAL A 236 -22.16 -2.88 8.97
N VAL A 237 -21.81 -1.83 9.71
CA VAL A 237 -22.13 -0.45 9.35
C VAL A 237 -20.93 0.20 8.66
N TYR A 238 -21.19 0.78 7.49
CA TYR A 238 -20.22 1.61 6.77
C TYR A 238 -20.20 3.03 7.33
N GLY A 239 -19.02 3.57 7.48
CA GLY A 239 -18.73 4.96 7.78
C GLY A 239 -17.40 5.37 7.18
N THR A 240 -16.89 6.52 7.56
CA THR A 240 -15.59 7.03 7.12
C THR A 240 -14.73 7.43 8.32
N PHE A 241 -13.42 7.23 8.21
CA PHE A 241 -12.48 7.84 9.14
C PHE A 241 -12.33 9.34 8.83
N PRO A 242 -12.10 10.18 9.83
CA PRO A 242 -11.69 11.56 9.59
C PRO A 242 -10.29 11.59 8.95
N GLU A 243 -10.00 12.63 8.17
CA GLU A 243 -8.73 12.74 7.45
C GLU A 243 -7.54 12.90 8.41
N ASP A 244 -7.75 13.51 9.55
CA ASP A 244 -6.78 13.72 10.62
C ASP A 244 -6.64 12.56 11.60
N TRP A 245 -7.21 11.38 11.26
CA TRP A 245 -7.08 10.19 12.08
C TRP A 245 -5.61 9.83 12.33
N VAL A 246 -5.28 9.51 13.58
CA VAL A 246 -3.95 9.14 14.02
C VAL A 246 -3.94 7.69 14.49
N PHE A 247 -2.92 6.95 14.12
CA PHE A 247 -2.68 5.62 14.68
C PHE A 247 -2.19 5.75 16.12
N THR A 248 -2.79 4.96 17.00
CA THR A 248 -2.35 4.79 18.40
C THR A 248 -2.01 3.33 18.63
N VAL A 249 -0.80 3.10 19.14
CA VAL A 249 -0.37 1.75 19.53
C VAL A 249 -1.32 1.22 20.60
N PRO A 250 -1.90 0.00 20.44
CA PRO A 250 -2.76 -0.59 21.46
C PRO A 250 -2.03 -0.69 22.81
N THR A 251 -2.65 -0.16 23.85
CA THR A 251 -2.13 -0.28 25.23
C THR A 251 -2.37 -1.72 25.71
N GLY A 252 -1.30 -2.52 25.85
CA GLY A 252 -1.38 -3.89 26.38
C GLY A 252 -0.61 -4.96 25.61
N SER A 253 0.07 -4.62 24.53
CA SER A 253 1.02 -5.50 23.82
C SER A 253 2.42 -5.29 24.42
N ALA A 254 2.71 -5.96 25.53
CA ALA A 254 4.05 -6.10 26.11
C ALA A 254 4.32 -7.58 26.36
#